data_bc5841b9cffc7bf293e825652d00c5fb
#
_entry.id   bc5841b9cffc7bf293e825652d00c5fb
#
_cell.length_a   1.000
_cell.length_b   1.000
_cell.length_c   1.000
_cell.angle_alpha   90.00
_cell.angle_beta   90.00
_cell.angle_gamma   90.00
#
_symmetry.space_group_name_H-M   'P 1'
#
loop_
_entity.id
_entity.type
_entity.pdbx_description
1 polymer ?
#
loop_
_entity_poly.entity_id
_entity_poly.type
_entity_poly.pdbx_seq_one_letter_code
_entity_poly.pdbx_strand_id
1 'polypeptide(L)'
;SGSSGSSGNSGSSGSSGSSGSSGTTTITNAQDNRVVTSTGGAGLNAECCLYYDGNLLRFNAIKSVLGFNNTINSSAQCSAIGGGATNSISSAYSCYATIAGGFRNVICKNAGSGNALPGQFIGGGQQNTASAVYDTIGGGFCNSLSSPYGCTFIGGGSQNCIGGNGGESSLIVGGFCNTISSTYTTNDNIVGGACNTISSLYGDGHNLIGHGFRNTISGYYADYSTIVGGCCNTIGGFCFSSILGGKQNTVNAYCQFIIGSNITAPSTNCTTYMNNATVACHLQVGGLTTMNSTTGRIDASNDVVAFATSDKRLKCNIKPIENALCKVIGVTGNTFDWKELTKEEIQTIHGNTGRDVGVIAQEIESILPEAVTTRESGYKAVNYEKIIPLLIEAIKEQQKQIDELKSRL
;
A
#
# COMPACT_ATOMS: atom_id res chain seq x y z
N SER A 1 72.01 -42.32 88.10
CA SER A 1 70.71 -42.95 88.14
C SER A 1 69.74 -42.16 87.24
N GLY A 2 69.55 -42.66 86.01
CA GLY A 2 68.58 -42.14 85.08
C GLY A 2 67.53 -43.20 84.83
N SER A 3 66.27 -42.92 85.07
CA SER A 3 65.14 -43.81 84.84
C SER A 3 64.82 -43.93 83.36
N SER A 4 64.68 -45.18 82.90
CA SER A 4 64.27 -45.53 81.56
C SER A 4 62.82 -45.10 81.28
N GLY A 5 62.63 -44.36 80.22
CA GLY A 5 61.28 -43.96 79.72
C GLY A 5 60.49 -45.18 79.24
N SER A 6 59.24 -45.26 79.57
CA SER A 6 58.29 -46.29 79.10
C SER A 6 57.96 -46.17 77.64
N SER A 7 58.01 -47.28 76.94
CA SER A 7 57.61 -47.39 75.55
C SER A 7 56.15 -47.01 75.33
N GLY A 8 55.90 -46.11 74.37
CA GLY A 8 54.54 -45.71 73.99
C GLY A 8 53.77 -46.88 73.40
N ASN A 9 52.51 -46.95 73.74
CA ASN A 9 51.53 -47.91 73.20
C ASN A 9 51.39 -47.77 71.70
N SER A 10 51.43 -48.89 70.99
CA SER A 10 51.09 -48.97 69.52
C SER A 10 49.69 -48.48 69.30
N GLY A 11 49.56 -47.50 68.44
CA GLY A 11 48.22 -47.03 68.01
C GLY A 11 47.44 -48.18 67.34
N SER A 12 46.21 -48.34 67.73
CA SER A 12 45.31 -49.34 67.11
C SER A 12 45.09 -49.01 65.64
N SER A 13 45.25 -50.03 64.79
CA SER A 13 44.91 -49.92 63.33
C SER A 13 43.47 -49.42 63.18
N GLY A 14 43.28 -48.34 62.43
CA GLY A 14 41.97 -47.86 62.05
C GLY A 14 41.19 -48.96 61.31
N SER A 15 39.92 -49.20 61.71
CA SER A 15 39.07 -50.16 61.08
C SER A 15 38.86 -49.75 59.61
N SER A 16 39.08 -50.67 58.69
CA SER A 16 38.76 -50.48 57.24
C SER A 16 37.32 -50.01 57.15
N GLY A 17 37.11 -48.83 56.53
CA GLY A 17 35.76 -48.34 56.23
C GLY A 17 35.02 -49.44 55.49
N SER A 18 33.80 -49.77 55.86
CA SER A 18 32.95 -50.70 55.17
C SER A 18 32.75 -50.22 53.71
N SER A 19 32.99 -51.07 52.72
CA SER A 19 32.68 -50.85 51.39
C SER A 19 31.22 -50.42 51.31
N GLY A 20 30.93 -49.19 50.81
CA GLY A 20 29.54 -48.74 50.58
C GLY A 20 28.83 -49.80 49.74
N SER A 21 27.68 -50.25 50.18
CA SER A 21 26.86 -51.18 49.38
C SER A 21 26.64 -50.49 48.04
N SER A 22 26.96 -51.17 46.92
CA SER A 22 26.63 -50.67 45.58
C SER A 22 25.09 -50.59 45.53
N GLY A 23 24.57 -49.35 45.62
CA GLY A 23 23.15 -49.12 45.44
C GLY A 23 22.78 -49.54 44.04
N THR A 24 21.94 -50.56 43.93
CA THR A 24 21.31 -50.94 42.63
C THR A 24 20.35 -49.88 42.28
N THR A 25 20.80 -48.92 41.46
CA THR A 25 19.89 -47.89 40.85
C THR A 25 19.05 -48.61 39.81
N THR A 26 17.77 -48.82 40.11
CA THR A 26 16.85 -49.41 39.18
C THR A 26 16.46 -48.38 38.14
N ILE A 27 16.82 -48.59 36.89
CA ILE A 27 16.37 -47.76 35.75
C ILE A 27 15.06 -48.37 35.23
N THR A 28 13.94 -47.69 35.48
CA THR A 28 12.64 -48.08 34.93
C THR A 28 12.56 -47.73 33.45
N ASN A 29 11.95 -48.63 32.62
CA ASN A 29 11.82 -48.47 31.18
C ASN A 29 13.16 -48.40 30.43
N ALA A 30 14.24 -49.01 30.95
CA ALA A 30 15.54 -49.04 30.30
C ALA A 30 15.46 -49.72 28.96
N GLN A 31 15.71 -48.99 27.88
CA GLN A 31 16.00 -49.45 26.53
C GLN A 31 17.25 -48.73 26.06
N ASP A 32 17.94 -49.26 25.11
CA ASP A 32 19.13 -48.67 24.57
C ASP A 32 18.90 -47.22 24.07
N ASN A 33 19.86 -46.37 24.31
CA ASN A 33 19.92 -44.97 23.86
C ASN A 33 18.89 -43.99 24.46
N ARG A 34 18.22 -44.34 25.55
CA ARG A 34 17.33 -43.39 26.24
C ARG A 34 18.10 -42.45 27.18
N VAL A 35 17.66 -41.22 27.24
CA VAL A 35 18.13 -40.27 28.27
C VAL A 35 17.49 -40.59 29.59
N VAL A 36 18.30 -40.71 30.63
CA VAL A 36 17.86 -41.10 31.98
C VAL A 36 17.69 -39.86 32.85
N THR A 37 16.54 -39.70 33.47
CA THR A 37 16.23 -38.58 34.37
C THR A 37 16.02 -39.08 35.82
N SER A 38 16.26 -38.21 36.80
CA SER A 38 16.01 -38.53 38.21
C SER A 38 14.51 -38.50 38.52
N THR A 39 14.04 -39.50 39.25
CA THR A 39 12.64 -39.57 39.72
C THR A 39 12.43 -38.81 41.05
N GLY A 40 13.42 -38.06 41.53
CA GLY A 40 13.34 -37.36 42.84
C GLY A 40 13.56 -38.22 44.04
N GLY A 41 13.93 -39.49 43.87
CA GLY A 41 14.30 -40.48 44.88
C GLY A 41 15.51 -41.31 44.44
N ALA A 42 15.66 -42.56 44.94
CA ALA A 42 16.77 -43.45 44.60
C ALA A 42 16.65 -44.12 43.24
N GLY A 43 15.57 -43.83 42.48
CA GLY A 43 15.31 -44.37 41.14
C GLY A 43 15.68 -43.40 39.99
N LEU A 44 15.96 -43.98 38.82
CA LEU A 44 16.13 -43.26 37.57
C LEU A 44 15.09 -43.75 36.57
N ASN A 45 14.58 -42.89 35.72
CA ASN A 45 13.65 -43.24 34.67
C ASN A 45 14.26 -42.97 33.29
N ALA A 46 14.16 -43.93 32.39
CA ALA A 46 14.57 -43.75 30.99
C ALA A 46 13.41 -43.20 30.19
N GLU A 47 13.58 -41.97 29.70
CA GLU A 47 12.54 -41.23 29.01
C GLU A 47 12.19 -41.88 27.68
N CYS A 48 10.92 -42.28 27.50
CA CYS A 48 10.45 -42.99 26.27
C CYS A 48 10.51 -42.09 25.00
N CYS A 49 10.52 -40.81 25.17
CA CYS A 49 10.44 -39.84 24.08
C CYS A 49 11.73 -39.04 23.88
N LEU A 50 12.80 -39.37 24.61
CA LEU A 50 14.11 -38.70 24.50
C LEU A 50 15.21 -39.76 24.43
N TYR A 51 15.89 -39.88 23.30
CA TYR A 51 16.99 -40.83 23.14
C TYR A 51 18.12 -40.27 22.28
N TYR A 52 19.30 -40.85 22.46
CA TYR A 52 20.50 -40.50 21.73
C TYR A 52 20.97 -41.69 20.89
N ASP A 53 21.11 -41.54 19.59
CA ASP A 53 21.45 -42.60 18.68
C ASP A 53 22.97 -42.68 18.32
N GLY A 54 23.80 -41.98 19.10
CA GLY A 54 25.24 -41.88 18.91
C GLY A 54 25.65 -40.63 18.14
N ASN A 55 24.79 -40.05 17.34
CA ASN A 55 25.07 -38.84 16.56
C ASN A 55 24.06 -37.72 16.80
N LEU A 56 22.83 -38.06 17.14
CA LEU A 56 21.71 -37.11 17.26
C LEU A 56 20.89 -37.40 18.51
N LEU A 57 20.65 -36.34 19.29
CA LEU A 57 19.64 -36.37 20.36
C LEU A 57 18.25 -36.22 19.74
N ARG A 58 17.41 -37.24 19.85
CA ARG A 58 16.05 -37.27 19.28
C ARG A 58 15.02 -37.03 20.37
N PHE A 59 14.11 -36.11 20.07
CA PHE A 59 12.89 -35.91 20.83
C PHE A 59 11.74 -36.59 20.11
N ASN A 60 11.36 -37.76 20.56
CA ASN A 60 10.19 -38.48 20.02
C ASN A 60 8.93 -38.07 20.81
N ALA A 61 8.83 -36.77 21.12
CA ALA A 61 7.78 -36.21 21.94
C ALA A 61 6.69 -35.58 21.06
N ILE A 62 5.46 -35.71 21.50
CA ILE A 62 4.31 -35.00 20.93
C ILE A 62 4.46 -33.47 21.12
N LYS A 63 5.33 -33.05 22.02
CA LYS A 63 5.65 -31.65 22.35
C LYS A 63 7.13 -31.49 22.60
N SER A 64 7.69 -30.34 22.16
CA SER A 64 9.06 -29.96 22.43
C SER A 64 9.13 -28.56 23.02
N VAL A 65 9.72 -28.43 24.20
CA VAL A 65 9.87 -27.14 24.91
C VAL A 65 11.31 -26.97 25.33
N LEU A 66 11.99 -25.98 24.77
CA LEU A 66 13.35 -25.59 25.16
C LEU A 66 13.36 -24.18 25.71
N GLY A 67 14.43 -23.80 26.43
CA GLY A 67 14.61 -22.46 26.98
C GLY A 67 14.08 -22.31 28.44
N PHE A 68 13.76 -21.07 28.82
CA PHE A 68 13.43 -20.72 30.21
C PHE A 68 11.97 -20.29 30.36
N ASN A 69 11.23 -20.90 31.29
CA ASN A 69 9.82 -20.60 31.58
C ASN A 69 8.88 -20.64 30.37
N ASN A 70 9.21 -21.39 29.34
CA ASN A 70 8.33 -21.61 28.18
C ASN A 70 7.27 -22.67 28.52
N THR A 71 6.05 -22.51 28.02
CA THR A 71 4.94 -23.39 28.35
C THR A 71 4.18 -23.84 27.09
N ILE A 72 3.81 -25.13 27.03
CA ILE A 72 2.86 -25.65 26.04
C ILE A 72 1.71 -26.32 26.81
N ASN A 73 0.47 -25.92 26.49
CA ASN A 73 -0.73 -26.53 27.06
C ASN A 73 -0.73 -28.06 26.88
N SER A 74 -1.17 -28.78 27.90
CA SER A 74 -1.15 -30.25 27.91
C SER A 74 -1.89 -30.90 26.74
N SER A 75 -2.87 -30.25 26.16
CA SER A 75 -3.67 -30.74 25.02
C SER A 75 -3.21 -30.20 23.66
N ALA A 76 -2.27 -29.27 23.57
CA ALA A 76 -1.71 -28.75 22.31
C ALA A 76 -0.70 -29.75 21.72
N GLN A 77 -1.20 -30.74 20.98
CA GLN A 77 -0.38 -31.82 20.43
C GLN A 77 0.50 -31.37 19.25
N CYS A 78 1.62 -32.06 19.06
CA CYS A 78 2.58 -31.82 17.95
C CYS A 78 3.07 -30.38 17.90
N SER A 79 3.15 -29.67 19.02
CA SER A 79 3.55 -28.28 19.12
C SER A 79 4.97 -28.14 19.70
N ALA A 80 5.68 -27.06 19.30
CA ALA A 80 7.06 -26.87 19.71
C ALA A 80 7.37 -25.42 20.11
N ILE A 81 8.24 -25.27 21.10
CA ILE A 81 8.93 -24.02 21.41
C ILE A 81 10.43 -24.30 21.33
N GLY A 82 11.10 -23.71 20.32
CA GLY A 82 12.51 -23.99 20.01
C GLY A 82 13.50 -23.32 20.95
N GLY A 83 13.07 -22.37 21.80
CA GLY A 83 13.95 -21.69 22.75
C GLY A 83 13.40 -20.39 23.33
N GLY A 84 14.29 -19.53 23.82
CA GLY A 84 13.93 -18.24 24.39
C GLY A 84 13.34 -18.33 25.79
N ALA A 85 12.56 -17.32 26.20
CA ALA A 85 12.02 -17.27 27.52
C ALA A 85 10.57 -16.79 27.60
N THR A 86 9.79 -17.40 28.48
CA THR A 86 8.40 -17.02 28.79
C THR A 86 7.46 -17.06 27.55
N ASN A 87 7.80 -17.84 26.53
CA ASN A 87 6.93 -18.09 25.40
C ASN A 87 5.84 -19.09 25.78
N SER A 88 4.62 -18.95 25.21
CA SER A 88 3.51 -19.78 25.61
C SER A 88 2.64 -20.22 24.43
N ILE A 89 2.36 -21.52 24.34
CA ILE A 89 1.28 -22.07 23.54
C ILE A 89 0.18 -22.47 24.51
N SER A 90 -0.77 -21.56 24.78
CA SER A 90 -1.72 -21.65 25.88
C SER A 90 -3.05 -22.33 25.54
N SER A 91 -3.39 -22.45 24.26
CA SER A 91 -4.65 -23.09 23.86
C SER A 91 -4.55 -24.61 23.76
N ALA A 92 -5.53 -25.28 24.29
CA ALA A 92 -5.68 -26.73 24.15
C ALA A 92 -5.92 -27.19 22.69
N TYR A 93 -6.33 -26.30 21.82
CA TYR A 93 -6.67 -26.58 20.41
C TYR A 93 -5.56 -26.16 19.43
N SER A 94 -4.46 -25.56 19.91
CA SER A 94 -3.33 -25.12 19.08
C SER A 94 -2.39 -26.28 18.73
N CYS A 95 -2.90 -27.28 18.02
CA CYS A 95 -2.09 -28.40 17.52
C CYS A 95 -1.18 -27.94 16.36
N TYR A 96 0.03 -28.55 16.26
CA TYR A 96 1.05 -28.19 15.26
C TYR A 96 1.52 -26.73 15.33
N ALA A 97 1.34 -26.08 16.48
CA ALA A 97 1.79 -24.70 16.70
C ALA A 97 3.29 -24.65 16.98
N THR A 98 3.95 -23.63 16.45
CA THR A 98 5.39 -23.47 16.65
C THR A 98 5.76 -22.05 17.03
N ILE A 99 6.54 -21.91 18.10
CA ILE A 99 7.28 -20.68 18.41
C ILE A 99 8.77 -21.02 18.30
N ALA A 100 9.47 -20.46 17.29
CA ALA A 100 10.88 -20.80 17.12
C ALA A 100 11.76 -20.29 18.27
N GLY A 101 11.38 -19.16 18.90
CA GLY A 101 12.08 -18.62 20.07
C GLY A 101 11.62 -17.23 20.46
N GLY A 102 12.51 -16.45 21.10
CA GLY A 102 12.24 -15.08 21.51
C GLY A 102 11.72 -14.94 22.94
N PHE A 103 11.00 -13.84 23.23
CA PHE A 103 10.59 -13.51 24.58
C PHE A 103 9.10 -13.13 24.66
N ARG A 104 8.35 -13.80 25.53
CA ARG A 104 6.91 -13.56 25.77
C ARG A 104 6.04 -13.63 24.52
N ASN A 105 6.39 -14.45 23.52
CA ASN A 105 5.50 -14.72 22.39
C ASN A 105 4.40 -15.69 22.79
N VAL A 106 3.18 -15.47 22.30
CA VAL A 106 2.00 -16.23 22.70
C VAL A 106 1.24 -16.76 21.50
N ILE A 107 0.98 -18.05 21.51
CA ILE A 107 -0.06 -18.68 20.67
C ILE A 107 -1.22 -19.05 21.57
N CYS A 108 -2.40 -18.46 21.31
CA CYS A 108 -3.58 -18.66 22.12
C CYS A 108 -4.83 -18.86 21.25
N LYS A 109 -5.96 -19.16 21.85
CA LYS A 109 -7.25 -19.26 21.18
C LYS A 109 -8.00 -17.94 21.25
N ASN A 110 -8.47 -17.44 20.11
CA ASN A 110 -9.49 -16.39 20.10
C ASN A 110 -10.88 -17.00 20.41
N ALA A 111 -11.70 -16.29 21.16
CA ALA A 111 -13.02 -16.75 21.62
C ALA A 111 -14.01 -17.11 20.48
N GLY A 112 -13.81 -16.59 19.29
CA GLY A 112 -14.66 -16.84 18.12
C GLY A 112 -14.27 -18.02 17.23
N SER A 113 -13.06 -18.58 17.40
CA SER A 113 -12.59 -19.67 16.54
C SER A 113 -13.15 -21.02 16.96
N GLY A 114 -13.42 -21.91 15.97
CA GLY A 114 -13.92 -23.28 16.17
C GLY A 114 -13.03 -24.17 17.03
N ASN A 115 -13.28 -25.46 17.02
CA ASN A 115 -12.65 -26.38 17.97
C ASN A 115 -11.20 -26.77 17.69
N ALA A 116 -10.69 -26.60 16.49
CA ALA A 116 -9.30 -26.91 16.13
C ALA A 116 -8.60 -25.67 15.56
N LEU A 117 -7.41 -25.38 16.05
CA LEU A 117 -6.57 -24.26 15.61
C LEU A 117 -5.19 -24.79 15.19
N PRO A 118 -5.09 -25.51 14.07
CA PRO A 118 -3.80 -26.05 13.66
C PRO A 118 -2.89 -24.99 13.04
N GLY A 119 -1.58 -25.22 13.16
CA GLY A 119 -0.57 -24.62 12.30
C GLY A 119 -0.21 -23.15 12.55
N GLN A 120 -0.42 -22.59 13.73
CA GLN A 120 0.09 -21.25 14.03
C GLN A 120 1.63 -21.24 14.09
N PHE A 121 2.23 -20.16 13.62
CA PHE A 121 3.68 -19.99 13.66
C PHE A 121 4.10 -18.61 14.13
N ILE A 122 5.03 -18.57 15.07
CA ILE A 122 5.76 -17.34 15.44
C ILE A 122 7.25 -17.63 15.30
N GLY A 123 7.92 -16.95 14.35
CA GLY A 123 9.35 -17.15 14.07
C GLY A 123 10.27 -16.63 15.18
N GLY A 124 9.80 -15.72 16.04
CA GLY A 124 10.57 -15.20 17.16
C GLY A 124 10.17 -13.77 17.55
N GLY A 125 11.14 -13.00 18.04
CA GLY A 125 10.89 -11.63 18.50
C GLY A 125 10.34 -11.55 19.91
N GLN A 126 9.58 -10.49 20.21
CA GLN A 126 9.12 -10.21 21.56
C GLN A 126 7.64 -9.82 21.58
N GLN A 127 6.86 -10.41 22.49
CA GLN A 127 5.46 -10.07 22.76
C GLN A 127 4.54 -10.18 21.54
N ASN A 128 4.84 -11.07 20.58
CA ASN A 128 3.97 -11.34 19.45
C ASN A 128 2.87 -12.32 19.85
N THR A 129 1.66 -12.14 19.30
CA THR A 129 0.49 -12.99 19.61
C THR A 129 -0.20 -13.48 18.34
N ALA A 130 -0.40 -14.79 18.22
CA ALA A 130 -1.16 -15.43 17.15
C ALA A 130 -2.33 -16.25 17.75
N SER A 131 -3.57 -16.02 17.27
CA SER A 131 -4.74 -16.58 17.95
C SER A 131 -5.80 -17.24 17.06
N ALA A 132 -5.53 -17.45 15.77
CA ALA A 132 -6.43 -18.19 14.89
C ALA A 132 -5.70 -19.24 14.04
N VAL A 133 -6.42 -20.01 13.23
CA VAL A 133 -5.88 -21.09 12.40
C VAL A 133 -4.90 -20.55 11.36
N TYR A 134 -3.75 -21.20 11.19
CA TYR A 134 -2.71 -20.86 10.21
C TYR A 134 -2.19 -19.43 10.29
N ASP A 135 -2.37 -18.74 11.42
CA ASP A 135 -1.77 -17.43 11.66
C ASP A 135 -0.25 -17.53 11.68
N THR A 136 0.40 -16.60 11.03
CA THR A 136 1.85 -16.58 10.95
C THR A 136 2.42 -15.19 11.26
N ILE A 137 3.31 -15.12 12.25
CA ILE A 137 4.13 -13.93 12.53
C ILE A 137 5.59 -14.29 12.29
N GLY A 138 6.25 -13.64 11.34
CA GLY A 138 7.67 -13.86 11.08
C GLY A 138 8.56 -13.46 12.26
N GLY A 139 8.19 -12.40 12.98
CA GLY A 139 8.91 -11.92 14.15
C GLY A 139 8.55 -10.48 14.54
N GLY A 140 9.50 -9.76 15.18
CA GLY A 140 9.33 -8.36 15.55
C GLY A 140 8.85 -8.15 16.98
N PHE A 141 8.18 -7.02 17.26
CA PHE A 141 7.78 -6.61 18.59
C PHE A 141 6.29 -6.26 18.68
N CYS A 142 5.57 -6.87 19.61
CA CYS A 142 4.16 -6.59 19.87
C CYS A 142 3.24 -6.69 18.65
N ASN A 143 3.51 -7.59 17.71
CA ASN A 143 2.61 -7.84 16.58
C ASN A 143 1.48 -8.79 17.02
N SER A 144 0.24 -8.56 16.53
CA SER A 144 -0.92 -9.32 16.96
C SER A 144 -1.80 -9.77 15.80
N LEU A 145 -2.08 -11.06 15.76
CA LEU A 145 -3.09 -11.68 14.90
C LEU A 145 -4.24 -12.14 15.78
N SER A 146 -5.39 -11.48 15.63
CA SER A 146 -6.57 -11.73 16.47
C SER A 146 -7.88 -11.91 15.67
N SER A 147 -7.80 -12.05 14.37
CA SER A 147 -8.96 -12.42 13.53
C SER A 147 -9.49 -13.81 13.91
N PRO A 148 -10.80 -14.03 14.04
CA PRO A 148 -11.33 -15.34 14.39
C PRO A 148 -11.22 -16.40 13.28
N TYR A 149 -11.03 -15.99 12.04
CA TYR A 149 -11.04 -16.89 10.87
C TYR A 149 -9.65 -17.36 10.44
N GLY A 150 -8.59 -16.62 10.74
CA GLY A 150 -7.20 -17.04 10.52
C GLY A 150 -6.66 -16.85 9.11
N CYS A 151 -5.64 -17.64 8.76
CA CYS A 151 -4.86 -17.51 7.53
C CYS A 151 -4.23 -16.15 7.35
N THR A 152 -3.91 -15.45 8.45
CA THR A 152 -3.36 -14.09 8.45
C THR A 152 -1.85 -14.11 8.62
N PHE A 153 -1.21 -13.08 8.07
CA PHE A 153 0.24 -13.01 8.08
C PHE A 153 0.76 -11.62 8.50
N ILE A 154 1.67 -11.58 9.47
CA ILE A 154 2.51 -10.42 9.72
C ILE A 154 3.97 -10.82 9.53
N GLY A 155 4.66 -10.23 8.53
CA GLY A 155 6.06 -10.54 8.26
C GLY A 155 6.99 -10.11 9.39
N GLY A 156 6.72 -8.96 10.02
CA GLY A 156 7.50 -8.45 11.13
C GLY A 156 7.15 -7.01 11.50
N GLY A 157 8.16 -6.26 11.98
CA GLY A 157 7.97 -4.88 12.42
C GLY A 157 7.51 -4.77 13.86
N SER A 158 6.79 -3.70 14.20
CA SER A 158 6.39 -3.43 15.57
C SER A 158 4.95 -2.94 15.68
N GLN A 159 4.20 -3.49 16.61
CA GLN A 159 2.84 -3.07 16.95
C GLN A 159 1.85 -3.17 15.77
N ASN A 160 2.11 -4.05 14.81
CA ASN A 160 1.16 -4.30 13.72
C ASN A 160 0.06 -5.25 14.19
N CYS A 161 -1.17 -5.01 13.72
CA CYS A 161 -2.33 -5.77 14.17
C CYS A 161 -3.24 -6.17 13.01
N ILE A 162 -3.61 -7.45 12.94
CA ILE A 162 -4.70 -7.94 12.11
C ILE A 162 -5.77 -8.51 13.05
N GLY A 163 -6.96 -7.91 13.02
CA GLY A 163 -8.06 -8.28 13.91
C GLY A 163 -9.44 -8.01 13.28
N GLY A 164 -10.47 -7.90 14.13
CA GLY A 164 -11.85 -7.70 13.67
C GLY A 164 -12.58 -9.03 13.41
N ASN A 165 -13.86 -8.97 13.06
CA ASN A 165 -14.68 -10.14 12.70
C ASN A 165 -14.61 -10.46 11.19
N GLY A 166 -13.56 -10.11 10.55
CA GLY A 166 -13.14 -10.38 9.16
C GLY A 166 -11.64 -10.52 9.14
N GLY A 167 -11.02 -10.02 8.11
CA GLY A 167 -9.55 -10.01 7.98
C GLY A 167 -8.95 -11.37 7.65
N GLU A 168 -9.76 -12.38 7.26
CA GLU A 168 -9.25 -13.64 6.75
C GLU A 168 -8.35 -13.43 5.54
N SER A 169 -7.27 -14.19 5.45
CA SER A 169 -6.28 -14.09 4.37
C SER A 169 -5.65 -12.71 4.19
N SER A 170 -5.66 -11.90 5.23
CA SER A 170 -5.09 -10.54 5.20
C SER A 170 -3.61 -10.52 5.57
N LEU A 171 -2.90 -9.52 5.07
CA LEU A 171 -1.44 -9.45 5.15
C LEU A 171 -0.96 -8.08 5.63
N ILE A 172 -0.04 -8.08 6.60
CA ILE A 172 0.85 -6.93 6.85
C ILE A 172 2.29 -7.42 6.66
N VAL A 173 3.00 -6.91 5.65
CA VAL A 173 4.40 -7.33 5.44
C VAL A 173 5.29 -6.84 6.57
N GLY A 174 5.07 -5.59 7.05
CA GLY A 174 5.83 -5.05 8.17
C GLY A 174 5.50 -3.60 8.48
N GLY A 175 6.45 -2.89 9.10
CA GLY A 175 6.30 -1.48 9.48
C GLY A 175 5.96 -1.28 10.95
N PHE A 176 5.35 -0.13 11.28
CA PHE A 176 5.04 0.25 12.64
C PHE A 176 3.56 0.62 12.81
N CYS A 177 2.89 0.00 13.75
CA CYS A 177 1.52 0.36 14.14
C CYS A 177 0.51 0.34 12.98
N ASN A 178 0.68 -0.57 12.00
CA ASN A 178 -0.29 -0.75 10.93
C ASN A 178 -1.41 -1.67 11.40
N THR A 179 -2.64 -1.39 11.01
CA THR A 179 -3.82 -2.11 11.50
C THR A 179 -4.75 -2.53 10.36
N ILE A 180 -5.14 -3.80 10.36
CA ILE A 180 -6.28 -4.31 9.60
C ILE A 180 -7.33 -4.77 10.62
N SER A 181 -8.49 -4.11 10.65
CA SER A 181 -9.56 -4.41 11.59
C SER A 181 -10.92 -4.55 10.90
N SER A 182 -10.91 -5.14 9.74
CA SER A 182 -12.07 -5.31 8.88
C SER A 182 -13.11 -6.27 9.46
N THR A 183 -14.38 -6.07 9.07
CA THR A 183 -15.49 -6.90 9.54
C THR A 183 -16.27 -7.44 8.34
N TYR A 184 -16.32 -8.78 8.21
CA TYR A 184 -16.91 -9.51 7.07
C TYR A 184 -16.28 -9.17 5.72
N THR A 185 -14.97 -8.90 5.71
CA THR A 185 -14.16 -8.69 4.51
C THR A 185 -12.92 -9.55 4.56
N THR A 186 -12.31 -9.84 3.40
CA THR A 186 -11.13 -10.69 3.28
C THR A 186 -10.04 -10.03 2.43
N ASN A 187 -8.82 -10.60 2.45
CA ASN A 187 -7.73 -10.23 1.55
C ASN A 187 -7.30 -8.75 1.59
N ASP A 188 -7.45 -8.09 2.72
CA ASP A 188 -6.95 -6.73 2.93
C ASP A 188 -5.43 -6.74 3.19
N ASN A 189 -4.69 -5.82 2.57
CA ASN A 189 -3.24 -5.86 2.59
C ASN A 189 -2.59 -4.52 2.91
N ILE A 190 -1.61 -4.52 3.82
CA ILE A 190 -0.72 -3.39 4.08
C ILE A 190 0.71 -3.84 3.88
N VAL A 191 1.40 -3.29 2.86
CA VAL A 191 2.79 -3.69 2.59
C VAL A 191 3.75 -3.12 3.64
N GLY A 192 3.48 -1.91 4.15
CA GLY A 192 4.36 -1.34 5.17
C GLY A 192 4.01 0.09 5.57
N GLY A 193 5.02 0.82 6.02
CA GLY A 193 4.86 2.20 6.52
C GLY A 193 4.48 2.26 7.99
N ALA A 194 3.81 3.35 8.41
CA ALA A 194 3.46 3.54 9.80
C ALA A 194 2.03 4.07 9.99
N CYS A 195 1.33 3.51 10.96
CA CYS A 195 -0.01 3.92 11.37
C CYS A 195 -1.04 3.89 10.22
N ASN A 196 -0.86 3.01 9.23
CA ASN A 196 -1.83 2.83 8.16
C ASN A 196 -2.96 1.90 8.64
N THR A 197 -4.19 2.15 8.20
CA THR A 197 -5.37 1.42 8.68
C THR A 197 -6.26 0.98 7.53
N ILE A 198 -6.67 -0.29 7.54
CA ILE A 198 -7.80 -0.80 6.75
C ILE A 198 -8.87 -1.28 7.73
N SER A 199 -10.08 -0.74 7.62
CA SER A 199 -11.20 -1.06 8.50
C SER A 199 -12.53 -1.12 7.76
N SER A 200 -12.56 -1.86 6.67
CA SER A 200 -13.75 -2.07 5.83
C SER A 200 -14.83 -2.87 6.55
N LEU A 201 -16.09 -2.55 6.24
CA LEU A 201 -17.27 -3.21 6.80
C LEU A 201 -18.16 -3.74 5.66
N TYR A 202 -18.52 -5.02 5.71
CA TYR A 202 -19.43 -5.67 4.76
C TYR A 202 -19.02 -5.50 3.29
N GLY A 203 -18.22 -6.39 2.78
CA GLY A 203 -17.82 -6.41 1.37
C GLY A 203 -16.85 -7.53 1.07
N ASP A 204 -16.28 -7.50 -0.12
CA ASP A 204 -15.30 -8.51 -0.54
C ASP A 204 -13.88 -8.21 -0.03
N GLY A 205 -13.63 -6.98 0.41
CA GLY A 205 -12.29 -6.53 0.81
C GLY A 205 -11.37 -6.25 -0.36
N HIS A 206 -10.22 -6.94 -0.43
CA HIS A 206 -9.21 -6.78 -1.47
C HIS A 206 -8.62 -5.37 -1.51
N ASN A 207 -8.54 -4.71 -0.36
CA ASN A 207 -7.98 -3.38 -0.24
C ASN A 207 -6.46 -3.44 -0.09
N LEU A 208 -5.79 -2.40 -0.60
CA LEU A 208 -4.34 -2.30 -0.53
C LEU A 208 -3.89 -0.93 -0.03
N ILE A 209 -3.05 -0.92 1.00
CA ILE A 209 -2.19 0.22 1.30
C ILE A 209 -0.75 -0.21 1.05
N GLY A 210 -0.08 0.38 0.02
CA GLY A 210 1.28 0.03 -0.31
C GLY A 210 2.23 0.39 0.82
N HIS A 211 2.29 1.66 1.18
CA HIS A 211 3.10 2.17 2.30
C HIS A 211 2.69 3.61 2.67
N GLY A 212 3.48 4.29 3.48
CA GLY A 212 3.28 5.68 3.85
C GLY A 212 2.92 5.84 5.33
N PHE A 213 2.29 6.97 5.66
CA PHE A 213 1.99 7.34 7.03
C PHE A 213 0.54 7.77 7.22
N ARG A 214 -0.17 7.15 8.14
CA ARG A 214 -1.58 7.46 8.47
C ARG A 214 -2.53 7.46 7.28
N ASN A 215 -2.36 6.54 6.35
CA ASN A 215 -3.32 6.33 5.28
C ASN A 215 -4.45 5.42 5.77
N THR A 216 -5.67 5.68 5.34
CA THR A 216 -6.86 4.98 5.84
C THR A 216 -7.78 4.55 4.69
N ILE A 217 -8.16 3.27 4.67
CA ILE A 217 -9.28 2.76 3.88
C ILE A 217 -10.32 2.26 4.88
N SER A 218 -11.54 2.82 4.88
CA SER A 218 -12.53 2.52 5.90
C SER A 218 -13.96 2.69 5.40
N GLY A 219 -14.92 2.12 6.11
CA GLY A 219 -16.35 2.31 5.88
C GLY A 219 -17.04 1.11 5.21
N TYR A 220 -18.32 1.27 4.91
CA TYR A 220 -19.15 0.25 4.28
C TYR A 220 -18.78 0.07 2.81
N TYR A 221 -18.54 -1.20 2.39
CA TYR A 221 -18.22 -1.54 1.00
C TYR A 221 -17.00 -0.80 0.43
N ALA A 222 -15.97 -0.55 1.26
CA ALA A 222 -14.69 -0.02 0.79
C ALA A 222 -13.85 -1.15 0.15
N ASP A 223 -14.32 -1.70 -0.97
CA ASP A 223 -13.73 -2.87 -1.61
C ASP A 223 -12.87 -2.47 -2.82
N TYR A 224 -11.87 -3.31 -3.13
CA TYR A 224 -10.98 -3.12 -4.30
C TYR A 224 -10.37 -1.72 -4.37
N SER A 225 -10.12 -1.13 -3.20
CA SER A 225 -9.60 0.24 -3.10
C SER A 225 -8.11 0.25 -2.79
N THR A 226 -7.39 1.22 -3.35
CA THR A 226 -5.93 1.25 -3.24
C THR A 226 -5.41 2.62 -2.83
N ILE A 227 -4.55 2.65 -1.83
CA ILE A 227 -3.67 3.79 -1.54
C ILE A 227 -2.24 3.31 -1.76
N VAL A 228 -1.57 3.78 -2.83
CA VAL A 228 -0.21 3.36 -3.12
C VAL A 228 0.76 3.84 -2.04
N GLY A 229 0.56 5.05 -1.51
CA GLY A 229 1.39 5.59 -0.44
C GLY A 229 1.04 7.04 -0.08
N GLY A 230 2.01 7.75 0.48
CA GLY A 230 1.84 9.14 0.89
C GLY A 230 1.47 9.28 2.37
N CYS A 231 0.82 10.39 2.73
CA CYS A 231 0.50 10.72 4.12
C CYS A 231 -0.94 11.19 4.30
N CYS A 232 -1.62 10.60 5.29
CA CYS A 232 -2.95 11.08 5.71
C CYS A 232 -3.99 11.06 4.58
N ASN A 233 -3.92 10.08 3.67
CA ASN A 233 -4.88 9.89 2.61
C ASN A 233 -6.03 8.99 3.10
N THR A 234 -7.26 9.28 2.67
CA THR A 234 -8.46 8.57 3.13
C THR A 234 -9.37 8.14 1.98
N ILE A 235 -9.77 6.87 1.98
CA ILE A 235 -10.87 6.34 1.18
C ILE A 235 -11.96 5.89 2.15
N GLY A 236 -13.14 6.51 2.09
CA GLY A 236 -14.22 6.32 3.06
C GLY A 236 -15.45 5.60 2.49
N GLY A 237 -15.46 4.26 2.43
CA GLY A 237 -16.66 3.49 2.10
C GLY A 237 -17.06 3.48 0.63
N PHE A 238 -16.09 3.54 -0.29
CA PHE A 238 -16.35 3.60 -1.73
C PHE A 238 -15.44 2.63 -2.49
N CYS A 239 -16.03 1.67 -3.18
CA CYS A 239 -15.26 0.67 -3.92
C CYS A 239 -14.61 1.20 -5.21
N PHE A 240 -13.61 0.46 -5.70
CA PHE A 240 -12.86 0.73 -6.93
C PHE A 240 -12.17 2.09 -6.96
N SER A 241 -11.81 2.64 -5.81
CA SER A 241 -11.20 3.95 -5.71
C SER A 241 -9.71 3.87 -5.45
N SER A 242 -8.95 4.84 -5.96
CA SER A 242 -7.49 4.81 -5.82
C SER A 242 -6.88 6.18 -5.54
N ILE A 243 -5.91 6.22 -4.62
CA ILE A 243 -5.05 7.36 -4.38
C ILE A 243 -3.61 6.93 -4.69
N LEU A 244 -3.00 7.50 -5.73
CA LEU A 244 -1.65 7.11 -6.15
C LEU A 244 -0.55 7.68 -5.26
N GLY A 245 -0.87 8.62 -4.36
CA GLY A 245 0.11 9.17 -3.42
C GLY A 245 -0.28 10.57 -2.94
N GLY A 246 0.73 11.37 -2.57
CA GLY A 246 0.51 12.70 -2.04
C GLY A 246 0.10 12.73 -0.57
N LYS A 247 -0.52 13.82 -0.15
CA LYS A 247 -0.93 14.00 1.25
C LYS A 247 -2.35 14.57 1.36
N GLN A 248 -3.05 14.17 2.41
CA GLN A 248 -4.37 14.73 2.78
C GLN A 248 -5.38 14.69 1.64
N ASN A 249 -5.40 13.60 0.88
CA ASN A 249 -6.40 13.37 -0.14
C ASN A 249 -7.58 12.59 0.45
N THR A 250 -8.79 12.91 0.01
CA THR A 250 -10.01 12.24 0.46
C THR A 250 -10.90 11.86 -0.72
N VAL A 251 -11.26 10.59 -0.78
CA VAL A 251 -12.24 10.03 -1.72
C VAL A 251 -13.63 10.06 -1.07
N ASN A 252 -14.63 10.58 -1.76
CA ASN A 252 -16.00 10.73 -1.28
C ASN A 252 -17.07 10.09 -2.18
N ALA A 253 -16.66 9.31 -3.20
CA ALA A 253 -17.60 8.59 -4.08
C ALA A 253 -16.90 7.37 -4.72
N TYR A 254 -17.67 6.56 -5.45
CA TYR A 254 -17.20 5.34 -6.10
C TYR A 254 -16.31 5.64 -7.31
N CYS A 255 -15.35 4.75 -7.58
CA CYS A 255 -14.47 4.79 -8.74
C CYS A 255 -13.73 6.13 -8.90
N GLN A 256 -13.29 6.74 -7.81
CA GLN A 256 -12.51 7.97 -7.87
C GLN A 256 -11.01 7.68 -7.88
N PHE A 257 -10.28 8.42 -8.71
CA PHE A 257 -8.82 8.38 -8.77
C PHE A 257 -8.24 9.72 -8.37
N ILE A 258 -7.28 9.74 -7.45
CA ILE A 258 -6.60 10.96 -7.02
C ILE A 258 -5.11 10.86 -7.28
N ILE A 259 -4.57 11.87 -7.96
CA ILE A 259 -3.14 12.07 -8.21
C ILE A 259 -2.77 13.48 -7.75
N GLY A 260 -2.21 13.62 -6.56
CA GLY A 260 -1.87 14.96 -6.05
C GLY A 260 -1.90 15.03 -4.54
N SER A 261 -2.12 16.23 -4.02
CA SER A 261 -2.17 16.49 -2.58
C SER A 261 -3.24 17.51 -2.22
N ASN A 262 -3.80 17.37 -1.03
CA ASN A 262 -4.86 18.24 -0.50
C ASN A 262 -6.12 18.28 -1.39
N ILE A 263 -6.46 17.15 -2.00
CA ILE A 263 -7.64 16.99 -2.85
C ILE A 263 -8.73 16.31 -2.01
N THR A 264 -9.83 17.02 -1.78
CA THR A 264 -11.07 16.42 -1.30
C THR A 264 -12.00 16.28 -2.49
N ALA A 265 -12.13 15.05 -3.00
CA ALA A 265 -12.96 14.79 -4.16
C ALA A 265 -14.45 15.03 -3.83
N PRO A 266 -15.20 15.77 -4.66
CA PRO A 266 -16.65 15.86 -4.54
C PRO A 266 -17.35 14.50 -4.65
N SER A 267 -18.62 14.41 -4.29
CA SER A 267 -19.42 13.19 -4.35
C SER A 267 -19.86 12.84 -5.79
N THR A 268 -18.94 12.88 -6.75
CA THR A 268 -19.16 12.50 -8.16
C THR A 268 -18.43 11.22 -8.47
N ASN A 269 -19.15 10.19 -8.93
CA ASN A 269 -18.57 8.89 -9.25
C ASN A 269 -17.68 8.94 -10.49
N CYS A 270 -16.79 7.96 -10.61
CA CYS A 270 -15.99 7.68 -11.81
C CYS A 270 -15.19 8.89 -12.32
N THR A 271 -14.54 9.61 -11.42
CA THR A 271 -13.81 10.85 -11.75
C THR A 271 -12.35 10.77 -11.30
N THR A 272 -11.46 11.28 -12.14
CA THR A 272 -10.04 11.46 -11.80
C THR A 272 -9.74 12.90 -11.43
N TYR A 273 -9.10 13.10 -10.29
CA TYR A 273 -8.70 14.40 -9.76
C TYR A 273 -7.18 14.51 -9.73
N MET A 274 -6.65 15.61 -10.28
CA MET A 274 -5.22 15.90 -10.31
C MET A 274 -4.97 17.37 -9.95
N ASN A 275 -3.89 17.66 -9.21
CA ASN A 275 -3.49 19.06 -8.99
C ASN A 275 -2.99 19.71 -10.27
N ASN A 276 -2.06 19.04 -10.95
CA ASN A 276 -1.53 19.44 -12.24
C ASN A 276 -1.30 18.20 -13.10
N ALA A 277 -1.60 18.31 -14.37
CA ALA A 277 -1.30 17.26 -15.34
C ALA A 277 -0.48 17.85 -16.48
N THR A 278 0.67 17.24 -16.77
CA THR A 278 1.41 17.45 -18.02
C THR A 278 1.21 16.21 -18.87
N VAL A 279 0.54 16.39 -20.00
CA VAL A 279 0.30 15.30 -20.96
C VAL A 279 1.26 15.49 -22.13
N ALA A 280 2.24 14.61 -22.23
CA ALA A 280 3.31 14.73 -23.23
C ALA A 280 2.83 14.53 -24.67
N CYS A 281 1.76 13.76 -24.88
CA CYS A 281 1.29 13.42 -26.22
C CYS A 281 -0.16 13.83 -26.47
N HIS A 282 -1.11 13.20 -25.79
CA HIS A 282 -2.54 13.36 -26.10
C HIS A 282 -3.39 13.28 -24.84
N LEU A 283 -4.36 14.18 -24.72
CA LEU A 283 -5.43 14.12 -23.71
C LEU A 283 -6.77 13.96 -24.43
N GLN A 284 -7.45 12.82 -24.22
CA GLN A 284 -8.80 12.62 -24.71
C GLN A 284 -9.80 12.90 -23.57
N VAL A 285 -10.82 13.70 -23.85
CA VAL A 285 -11.89 14.03 -22.93
C VAL A 285 -13.22 13.65 -23.58
N GLY A 286 -13.98 12.75 -22.95
CA GLY A 286 -15.30 12.30 -23.42
C GLY A 286 -15.32 10.86 -23.91
N GLY A 287 -16.48 10.40 -24.35
CA GLY A 287 -16.77 9.00 -24.75
C GLY A 287 -16.38 8.63 -26.18
N LEU A 288 -15.31 9.18 -26.73
CA LEU A 288 -14.85 8.83 -28.08
C LEU A 288 -14.31 7.40 -28.10
N THR A 289 -14.79 6.59 -29.03
CA THR A 289 -14.43 5.18 -29.18
C THR A 289 -13.04 4.96 -29.80
N THR A 290 -12.47 5.99 -30.43
CA THR A 290 -11.14 5.95 -31.03
C THR A 290 -10.28 7.11 -30.55
N MET A 291 -9.11 6.81 -30.01
CA MET A 291 -8.12 7.84 -29.68
C MET A 291 -7.54 8.43 -30.96
N ASN A 292 -7.58 9.75 -31.10
CA ASN A 292 -6.84 10.42 -32.15
C ASN A 292 -5.33 10.32 -31.84
N SER A 293 -4.58 9.81 -32.79
CA SER A 293 -3.12 9.65 -32.65
C SER A 293 -2.33 10.96 -32.79
N THR A 294 -3.01 12.10 -32.97
CA THR A 294 -2.35 13.40 -33.15
C THR A 294 -1.82 13.94 -31.83
N THR A 295 -0.52 14.15 -31.77
CA THR A 295 0.17 14.65 -30.57
C THR A 295 -0.27 16.09 -30.22
N GLY A 296 -0.52 16.36 -28.95
CA GLY A 296 -0.81 17.71 -28.45
C GLY A 296 -2.24 18.21 -28.68
N ARG A 297 -3.17 17.33 -29.02
CA ARG A 297 -4.60 17.66 -29.19
C ARG A 297 -5.40 17.43 -27.92
N ILE A 298 -6.39 18.28 -27.68
CA ILE A 298 -7.44 18.07 -26.66
C ILE A 298 -8.74 17.83 -27.39
N ASP A 299 -9.31 16.62 -27.25
CA ASP A 299 -10.63 16.28 -27.76
C ASP A 299 -11.64 16.34 -26.59
N ALA A 300 -12.55 17.30 -26.65
CA ALA A 300 -13.66 17.41 -25.71
C ALA A 300 -14.96 17.03 -26.42
N SER A 301 -15.75 16.15 -25.81
CA SER A 301 -17.07 15.76 -26.35
C SER A 301 -18.14 16.82 -26.11
N ASN A 302 -17.83 17.86 -25.33
CA ASN A 302 -18.65 19.02 -25.03
C ASN A 302 -17.81 20.29 -25.07
N ASP A 303 -18.35 21.42 -24.61
CA ASP A 303 -17.68 22.72 -24.69
C ASP A 303 -16.37 22.78 -23.89
N VAL A 304 -15.37 23.43 -24.47
CA VAL A 304 -14.17 23.90 -23.76
C VAL A 304 -14.44 25.35 -23.33
N VAL A 305 -14.67 25.55 -22.04
CA VAL A 305 -14.93 26.88 -21.47
C VAL A 305 -13.60 27.47 -21.03
N ALA A 306 -13.13 28.49 -21.75
CA ALA A 306 -11.92 29.23 -21.43
C ALA A 306 -12.23 30.71 -21.28
N PHE A 307 -11.88 31.32 -20.18
CA PHE A 307 -11.98 32.76 -19.94
C PHE A 307 -10.60 33.40 -20.02
N ALA A 308 -10.40 34.29 -20.99
CA ALA A 308 -9.17 35.07 -21.08
C ALA A 308 -9.28 36.32 -20.21
N THR A 309 -8.30 36.57 -19.36
CA THR A 309 -8.24 37.80 -18.55
C THR A 309 -8.11 39.03 -19.45
N SER A 310 -9.07 39.98 -19.35
CA SER A 310 -9.11 41.16 -20.19
C SER A 310 -9.39 42.46 -19.41
N ASP A 311 -9.02 42.48 -18.12
CA ASP A 311 -9.22 43.64 -17.25
C ASP A 311 -8.36 44.86 -17.69
N LYS A 312 -8.97 46.04 -17.77
CA LYS A 312 -8.32 47.29 -18.13
C LYS A 312 -7.13 47.64 -17.22
N ARG A 313 -7.21 47.25 -15.95
CA ARG A 313 -6.14 47.52 -14.95
C ARG A 313 -4.82 46.83 -15.26
N LEU A 314 -4.87 45.77 -16.09
CA LEU A 314 -3.68 45.00 -16.51
C LEU A 314 -3.14 45.41 -17.87
N LYS A 315 -3.71 46.45 -18.47
CA LYS A 315 -3.35 46.93 -19.82
C LYS A 315 -2.87 48.34 -19.80
N CYS A 316 -1.88 48.64 -20.59
CA CYS A 316 -1.36 50.02 -20.84
C CYS A 316 -1.40 50.31 -22.33
N ASN A 317 -1.27 51.60 -22.71
CA ASN A 317 -1.23 52.06 -24.09
C ASN A 317 -2.42 51.62 -24.95
N ILE A 318 -3.61 51.59 -24.37
CA ILE A 318 -4.83 51.14 -25.03
C ILE A 318 -5.19 52.12 -26.12
N LYS A 319 -5.21 51.67 -27.37
CA LYS A 319 -5.62 52.45 -28.57
C LYS A 319 -6.58 51.60 -29.43
N PRO A 320 -7.55 52.22 -30.12
CA PRO A 320 -8.32 51.54 -31.14
C PRO A 320 -7.41 51.02 -32.28
N ILE A 321 -7.85 49.97 -32.97
CA ILE A 321 -7.13 49.48 -34.14
C ILE A 321 -7.44 50.43 -35.31
N GLU A 322 -6.41 51.08 -35.79
CA GLU A 322 -6.52 52.03 -36.92
C GLU A 322 -6.63 51.30 -38.25
N ASN A 323 -7.42 51.92 -39.22
CA ASN A 323 -7.64 51.41 -40.57
C ASN A 323 -8.18 49.96 -40.58
N ALA A 324 -9.05 49.64 -39.62
CA ALA A 324 -9.54 48.28 -39.41
C ALA A 324 -10.32 47.74 -40.58
N LEU A 325 -11.17 48.55 -41.21
CA LEU A 325 -11.92 48.14 -42.41
C LEU A 325 -10.98 47.84 -43.57
N CYS A 326 -9.98 48.64 -43.81
CA CYS A 326 -9.00 48.40 -44.88
C CYS A 326 -8.22 47.11 -44.62
N LYS A 327 -7.84 46.83 -43.39
CA LYS A 327 -7.18 45.58 -42.99
C LYS A 327 -8.05 44.36 -43.24
N VAL A 328 -9.32 44.43 -42.89
CA VAL A 328 -10.28 43.30 -43.09
C VAL A 328 -10.54 43.03 -44.57
N ILE A 329 -10.64 44.10 -45.39
CA ILE A 329 -10.82 43.93 -46.85
C ILE A 329 -9.61 43.23 -47.50
N GLY A 330 -8.41 43.37 -46.91
CA GLY A 330 -7.19 42.72 -47.40
C GLY A 330 -7.05 41.25 -47.01
N VAL A 331 -8.01 40.67 -46.28
CA VAL A 331 -8.01 39.27 -45.91
C VAL A 331 -9.09 38.51 -46.66
N THR A 332 -8.77 37.30 -47.11
CA THR A 332 -9.70 36.45 -47.81
C THR A 332 -10.17 35.29 -46.93
N GLY A 333 -11.48 35.11 -46.82
CA GLY A 333 -12.09 33.89 -46.27
C GLY A 333 -12.07 32.80 -47.35
N ASN A 334 -11.43 31.67 -47.06
CA ASN A 334 -11.23 30.61 -48.06
C ASN A 334 -11.87 29.30 -47.63
N THR A 335 -12.37 28.54 -48.60
CA THR A 335 -12.56 27.10 -48.49
C THR A 335 -11.38 26.42 -49.16
N PHE A 336 -10.84 25.40 -48.51
CA PHE A 336 -9.65 24.69 -49.04
C PHE A 336 -9.70 23.20 -48.66
N ASP A 337 -8.90 22.41 -49.35
CA ASP A 337 -8.63 21.02 -48.95
C ASP A 337 -7.23 20.94 -48.33
N TRP A 338 -7.13 20.23 -47.22
CA TRP A 338 -5.84 19.94 -46.62
C TRP A 338 -5.02 19.06 -47.58
N LYS A 339 -3.73 19.36 -47.71
CA LYS A 339 -2.82 18.51 -48.48
C LYS A 339 -2.70 17.15 -47.82
N GLU A 340 -2.51 16.10 -48.62
CA GLU A 340 -2.14 14.80 -48.12
C GLU A 340 -0.78 14.90 -47.41
N LEU A 341 -0.76 14.56 -46.14
CA LEU A 341 0.42 14.55 -45.30
C LEU A 341 0.86 13.10 -45.03
N THR A 342 2.16 12.86 -44.95
CA THR A 342 2.69 11.57 -44.46
C THR A 342 2.33 11.35 -42.98
N LYS A 343 2.42 10.11 -42.49
CA LYS A 343 2.13 9.81 -41.10
C LYS A 343 3.07 10.56 -40.13
N GLU A 344 4.32 10.76 -40.52
CA GLU A 344 5.32 11.52 -39.78
C GLU A 344 4.98 13.01 -39.76
N GLU A 345 4.52 13.58 -40.88
CA GLU A 345 4.09 14.96 -40.94
C GLU A 345 2.83 15.24 -40.14
N ILE A 346 1.85 14.33 -40.15
CA ILE A 346 0.62 14.45 -39.34
C ILE A 346 0.98 14.56 -37.84
N GLN A 347 1.97 13.81 -37.36
CA GLN A 347 2.40 13.84 -35.95
C GLN A 347 3.11 15.13 -35.58
N THR A 348 3.84 15.77 -36.50
CA THR A 348 4.66 16.97 -36.20
C THR A 348 3.95 18.27 -36.54
N ILE A 349 3.04 18.29 -37.53
CA ILE A 349 2.45 19.53 -38.07
C ILE A 349 1.05 19.81 -37.51
N HIS A 350 0.41 18.85 -36.85
CA HIS A 350 -1.02 18.92 -36.42
C HIS A 350 -1.98 19.27 -37.56
N GLY A 351 -1.76 18.67 -38.75
CA GLY A 351 -2.58 18.85 -39.90
C GLY A 351 -3.93 18.14 -39.79
N ASN A 352 -4.94 18.66 -40.48
CA ASN A 352 -6.24 18.03 -40.70
C ASN A 352 -6.28 17.36 -42.04
N THR A 353 -7.37 16.67 -42.36
CA THR A 353 -7.64 16.03 -43.64
C THR A 353 -8.99 16.47 -44.17
N GLY A 354 -9.15 16.46 -45.50
CA GLY A 354 -10.41 16.79 -46.16
C GLY A 354 -10.62 18.29 -46.33
N ARG A 355 -11.89 18.66 -46.64
CA ARG A 355 -12.29 20.03 -46.92
C ARG A 355 -12.52 20.83 -45.66
N ASP A 356 -12.07 22.09 -45.63
CA ASP A 356 -12.16 22.98 -44.49
C ASP A 356 -12.40 24.43 -44.92
N VAL A 357 -12.60 25.33 -43.98
CA VAL A 357 -12.80 26.76 -44.15
C VAL A 357 -11.96 27.56 -43.18
N GLY A 358 -11.36 28.64 -43.64
CA GLY A 358 -10.55 29.48 -42.78
C GLY A 358 -9.87 30.63 -43.52
N VAL A 359 -8.94 31.28 -42.80
CA VAL A 359 -8.11 32.37 -43.33
C VAL A 359 -6.67 31.87 -43.51
N ILE A 360 -5.90 32.53 -44.34
CA ILE A 360 -4.49 32.24 -44.56
C ILE A 360 -3.65 32.98 -43.52
N ALA A 361 -2.82 32.24 -42.77
CA ALA A 361 -2.02 32.80 -41.68
C ALA A 361 -1.08 33.93 -42.13
N GLN A 362 -0.52 33.84 -43.33
CA GLN A 362 0.36 34.87 -43.91
C GLN A 362 -0.40 36.18 -44.24
N GLU A 363 -1.68 36.10 -44.67
CA GLU A 363 -2.50 37.28 -44.86
C GLU A 363 -2.80 37.99 -43.52
N ILE A 364 -3.19 37.19 -42.50
CA ILE A 364 -3.43 37.72 -41.15
C ILE A 364 -2.17 38.32 -40.54
N GLU A 365 -1.01 37.69 -40.72
CA GLU A 365 0.27 38.21 -40.21
C GLU A 365 0.62 39.58 -40.77
N SER A 366 0.29 39.86 -42.03
CA SER A 366 0.58 41.12 -42.68
C SER A 366 -0.22 42.29 -42.13
N ILE A 367 -1.40 42.04 -41.53
CA ILE A 367 -2.31 43.10 -41.04
C ILE A 367 -2.48 43.10 -39.52
N LEU A 368 -2.30 41.95 -38.86
CA LEU A 368 -2.46 41.77 -37.43
C LEU A 368 -1.49 40.67 -36.94
N PRO A 369 -0.18 40.93 -36.90
CA PRO A 369 0.84 39.94 -36.54
C PRO A 369 0.62 39.32 -35.18
N GLU A 370 0.00 40.03 -34.22
CA GLU A 370 -0.29 39.56 -32.89
C GLU A 370 -1.29 38.40 -32.88
N ALA A 371 -2.04 38.17 -33.95
CA ALA A 371 -2.96 37.02 -34.10
C ALA A 371 -2.29 35.78 -34.68
N VAL A 372 -1.01 35.84 -35.06
CA VAL A 372 -0.28 34.72 -35.68
C VAL A 372 0.88 34.30 -34.80
N THR A 373 1.09 33.00 -34.68
CA THR A 373 2.21 32.38 -34.00
C THR A 373 2.90 31.37 -34.89
N THR A 374 4.22 31.39 -35.00
CA THR A 374 4.98 30.34 -35.65
C THR A 374 5.22 29.22 -34.64
N ARG A 375 4.78 28.01 -34.96
CA ARG A 375 4.99 26.80 -34.14
C ARG A 375 6.44 26.31 -34.29
N GLU A 376 6.88 25.43 -33.37
CA GLU A 376 8.21 24.80 -33.44
C GLU A 376 8.45 24.05 -34.78
N SER A 377 7.40 23.51 -35.36
CA SER A 377 7.43 22.90 -36.71
C SER A 377 7.70 23.88 -37.86
N GLY A 378 7.80 25.20 -37.59
CA GLY A 378 7.96 26.23 -38.62
C GLY A 378 6.66 26.68 -39.29
N TYR A 379 5.55 25.98 -39.08
CA TYR A 379 4.23 26.35 -39.63
C TYR A 379 3.55 27.43 -38.80
N LYS A 380 2.82 28.32 -39.46
CA LYS A 380 2.08 29.42 -38.81
C LYS A 380 0.68 28.95 -38.40
N ALA A 381 0.25 29.41 -37.23
CA ALA A 381 -1.09 29.18 -36.69
C ALA A 381 -1.78 30.50 -36.35
N VAL A 382 -3.06 30.59 -36.58
CA VAL A 382 -3.90 31.76 -36.34
C VAL A 382 -4.68 31.60 -35.03
N ASN A 383 -4.61 32.59 -34.16
CA ASN A 383 -5.55 32.70 -33.05
C ASN A 383 -6.77 33.49 -33.48
N TYR A 384 -7.84 32.78 -33.83
CA TYR A 384 -9.07 33.37 -34.36
C TYR A 384 -9.76 34.35 -33.40
N GLU A 385 -9.64 34.17 -32.09
CA GLU A 385 -10.22 35.08 -31.10
C GLU A 385 -9.61 36.50 -31.18
N LYS A 386 -8.34 36.61 -31.54
CA LYS A 386 -7.68 37.91 -31.72
C LYS A 386 -8.13 38.68 -32.95
N ILE A 387 -8.84 38.05 -33.89
CA ILE A 387 -9.44 38.71 -35.07
C ILE A 387 -10.70 39.47 -34.66
N ILE A 388 -11.41 39.06 -33.58
CA ILE A 388 -12.67 39.69 -33.15
C ILE A 388 -12.53 41.21 -32.89
N PRO A 389 -11.51 41.72 -32.16
CA PRO A 389 -11.33 43.16 -31.98
C PRO A 389 -11.13 43.93 -33.27
N LEU A 390 -10.45 43.33 -34.26
CA LEU A 390 -10.27 43.94 -35.58
C LEU A 390 -11.62 44.05 -36.32
N LEU A 391 -12.46 43.00 -36.30
CA LEU A 391 -13.80 43.02 -36.88
C LEU A 391 -14.70 44.05 -36.18
N ILE A 392 -14.62 44.22 -34.85
CA ILE A 392 -15.38 45.24 -34.14
C ILE A 392 -15.04 46.67 -34.66
N GLU A 393 -13.76 47.01 -34.79
CA GLU A 393 -13.37 48.33 -35.27
C GLU A 393 -13.67 48.50 -36.76
N ALA A 394 -13.53 47.45 -37.61
CA ALA A 394 -13.92 47.51 -39.03
C ALA A 394 -15.42 47.77 -39.21
N ILE A 395 -16.28 47.15 -38.41
CA ILE A 395 -17.74 47.39 -38.44
C ILE A 395 -18.05 48.84 -38.03
N LYS A 396 -17.34 49.40 -37.04
CA LYS A 396 -17.52 50.80 -36.64
C LYS A 396 -17.08 51.78 -37.75
N GLU A 397 -15.95 51.52 -38.41
CA GLU A 397 -15.49 52.34 -39.54
C GLU A 397 -16.50 52.24 -40.70
N GLN A 398 -17.02 51.05 -41.02
CA GLN A 398 -18.02 50.85 -42.02
C GLN A 398 -19.34 51.59 -41.67
N GLN A 399 -19.80 51.51 -40.41
CA GLN A 399 -21.01 52.19 -39.99
C GLN A 399 -20.86 53.71 -40.12
N LYS A 400 -19.68 54.30 -39.81
CA LYS A 400 -19.41 55.71 -39.99
C LYS A 400 -19.50 56.13 -41.46
N GLN A 401 -18.94 55.34 -42.39
CA GLN A 401 -19.06 55.57 -43.84
C GLN A 401 -20.51 55.54 -44.33
N ILE A 402 -21.33 54.59 -43.82
CA ILE A 402 -22.74 54.48 -44.13
C ILE A 402 -23.51 55.74 -43.64
N ASP A 403 -23.21 56.23 -42.41
CA ASP A 403 -23.87 57.40 -41.87
C ASP A 403 -23.48 58.67 -42.62
N GLU A 404 -22.23 58.79 -43.01
CA GLU A 404 -21.75 59.90 -43.90
C GLU A 404 -22.47 59.88 -45.27
N LEU A 405 -22.65 58.69 -45.87
CA LEU A 405 -23.39 58.56 -47.13
C LEU A 405 -24.85 58.93 -46.96
N LYS A 406 -25.50 58.46 -45.89
CA LYS A 406 -26.90 58.85 -45.59
C LYS A 406 -27.09 60.31 -45.35
N SER A 407 -26.10 61.02 -44.81
CA SER A 407 -26.17 62.50 -44.57
C SER A 407 -26.01 63.32 -45.85
N ARG A 408 -25.56 62.69 -46.93
CA ARG A 408 -25.37 63.33 -48.26
C ARG A 408 -26.52 63.07 -49.20
N LEU A 409 -27.42 62.15 -48.87
CA LEU A 409 -28.66 61.86 -49.53
C LEU A 409 -29.84 62.67 -48.95
#